data_62ba3b20fc92fc575a8f3b8fd218c4fe
#
_entry.id   62ba3b20fc92fc575a8f3b8fd218c4fe
#
_cell.length_a   1.000
_cell.length_b   1.000
_cell.length_c   1.000
_cell.angle_alpha   90.00
_cell.angle_beta   90.00
_cell.angle_gamma   90.00
#
_symmetry.space_group_name_H-M   'P 1'
#
loop_
_entity.id
_entity.type
_entity.pdbx_description
1 polymer ?
#
loop_
_entity_poly.entity_id
_entity_poly.type
_entity_poly.pdbx_seq_one_letter_code
_entity_poly.pdbx_strand_id
1 'polypeptide(L)'
;MLLVAARLLVGWVRFGRWRALLGTILPAPTAAGAAPTWLDVHMGRVVERAAERLPFHCKCLPRAMALHWMLARRGRAGCLAFAVLPEARRGTVDDLHAWVELGGRILIGETERPYHPLARFAHGPLHHSPAAVRNINHTR
;
A
#
# COMPACT_ATOMS: atom_id res chain seq x y z
N MET A 1 -0.73 1.66 -18.82
CA MET A 1 -0.85 3.11 -18.59
C MET A 1 -0.59 3.52 -17.14
N LEU A 2 -1.27 2.96 -16.13
CA LEU A 2 -1.07 3.36 -14.71
C LEU A 2 0.35 3.21 -14.19
N LEU A 3 1.05 2.13 -14.54
CA LEU A 3 2.45 1.91 -14.15
C LEU A 3 3.38 3.00 -14.69
N VAL A 4 3.20 3.40 -15.94
CA VAL A 4 3.98 4.47 -16.56
C VAL A 4 3.68 5.80 -15.88
N ALA A 5 2.40 6.11 -15.65
CA ALA A 5 1.99 7.31 -14.91
C ALA A 5 2.59 7.36 -13.50
N ALA A 6 2.51 6.25 -12.75
CA ALA A 6 3.10 6.14 -11.42
C ALA A 6 4.63 6.32 -11.47
N ARG A 7 5.31 5.73 -12.45
CA ARG A 7 6.77 5.88 -12.62
C ARG A 7 7.18 7.31 -12.92
N LEU A 8 6.44 8.01 -13.78
CA LEU A 8 6.70 9.41 -14.12
C LEU A 8 6.44 10.31 -12.90
N LEU A 9 5.33 10.13 -12.18
CA LEU A 9 5.04 10.88 -10.96
C LEU A 9 6.13 10.74 -9.91
N VAL A 10 6.57 9.52 -9.63
CA VAL A 10 7.63 9.27 -8.63
C VAL A 10 8.97 9.85 -9.07
N GLY A 11 9.29 9.83 -10.37
CA GLY A 11 10.57 10.28 -10.87
C GLY A 11 10.68 11.81 -11.11
N TRP A 12 9.56 12.47 -11.42
CA TRP A 12 9.57 13.85 -11.92
C TRP A 12 8.81 14.85 -11.05
N VAL A 13 7.92 14.38 -10.17
CA VAL A 13 7.09 15.26 -9.36
C VAL A 13 7.42 15.08 -7.87
N ARG A 14 7.58 16.21 -7.15
CA ARG A 14 7.85 16.19 -5.70
C ARG A 14 6.73 15.48 -4.95
N PHE A 15 7.09 14.64 -3.97
CA PHE A 15 6.17 13.83 -3.17
C PHE A 15 4.98 14.63 -2.61
N GLY A 16 5.21 15.85 -2.12
CA GLY A 16 4.15 16.68 -1.56
C GLY A 16 2.99 17.00 -2.51
N ARG A 17 3.24 16.99 -3.83
CA ARG A 17 2.20 17.31 -4.83
C ARG A 17 1.32 16.10 -5.19
N TRP A 18 1.86 14.89 -5.18
CA TRP A 18 1.10 13.71 -5.59
C TRP A 18 0.64 12.83 -4.42
N ARG A 19 1.11 13.08 -3.19
CA ARG A 19 0.65 12.33 -2.01
C ARG A 19 -0.86 12.36 -1.84
N ALA A 20 -1.53 13.46 -2.20
CA ALA A 20 -2.99 13.59 -2.14
C ALA A 20 -3.71 12.58 -3.04
N LEU A 21 -3.06 12.09 -4.10
CA LEU A 21 -3.58 11.05 -4.98
C LEU A 21 -3.55 9.65 -4.34
N LEU A 22 -2.93 9.50 -3.18
CA LEU A 22 -2.86 8.25 -2.43
C LEU A 22 -4.01 8.11 -1.41
N GLY A 23 -4.78 9.17 -1.20
CA GLY A 23 -5.87 9.18 -0.23
C GLY A 23 -5.46 9.70 1.15
N THR A 24 -6.14 9.22 2.18
CA THR A 24 -5.96 9.66 3.57
C THR A 24 -4.86 8.86 4.26
N ILE A 25 -4.05 9.54 5.08
CA ILE A 25 -3.05 8.89 5.93
C ILE A 25 -3.76 8.16 7.08
N LEU A 26 -3.41 6.90 7.28
CA LEU A 26 -3.90 6.08 8.38
C LEU A 26 -2.94 6.13 9.56
N PRO A 27 -3.42 6.40 10.79
CA PRO A 27 -2.56 6.49 11.98
C PRO A 27 -2.07 5.12 12.47
N ALA A 28 -2.76 4.02 12.12
CA ALA A 28 -2.42 2.67 12.57
C ALA A 28 -2.73 1.62 11.49
N PRO A 29 -2.14 0.40 11.58
CA PRO A 29 -2.51 -0.69 10.72
C PRO A 29 -3.98 -1.05 10.95
N THR A 30 -4.81 -0.76 9.96
CA THR A 30 -6.22 -1.13 9.99
C THR A 30 -6.37 -2.46 9.28
N ALA A 31 -6.45 -3.54 10.04
CA ALA A 31 -6.87 -4.85 9.52
C ALA A 31 -8.36 -4.87 9.11
N ALA A 32 -9.07 -3.76 9.35
CA ALA A 32 -10.49 -3.58 9.06
C ALA A 32 -10.71 -3.26 7.58
N GLY A 33 -10.93 -4.29 6.79
CA GLY A 33 -11.38 -4.20 5.42
C GLY A 33 -11.99 -5.52 4.99
N ALA A 34 -12.86 -5.49 3.98
CA ALA A 34 -13.37 -6.72 3.40
C ALA A 34 -12.21 -7.60 2.91
N ALA A 35 -12.28 -8.89 3.15
CA ALA A 35 -11.30 -9.84 2.66
C ALA A 35 -11.05 -9.66 1.16
N PRO A 36 -9.83 -9.87 0.69
CA PRO A 36 -9.51 -9.75 -0.74
C PRO A 36 -10.25 -10.83 -1.52
N THR A 37 -10.86 -10.42 -2.62
CA THR A 37 -11.47 -11.34 -3.57
C THR A 37 -10.39 -11.95 -4.49
N TRP A 38 -10.75 -13.00 -5.22
CA TRP A 38 -9.88 -13.54 -6.28
C TRP A 38 -9.45 -12.45 -7.28
N LEU A 39 -10.34 -11.53 -7.63
CA LEU A 39 -10.06 -10.45 -8.57
C LEU A 39 -9.01 -9.46 -8.02
N ASP A 40 -9.07 -9.13 -6.73
CA ASP A 40 -8.09 -8.24 -6.09
C ASP A 40 -6.68 -8.86 -6.14
N VAL A 41 -6.57 -10.15 -5.82
CA VAL A 41 -5.31 -10.90 -5.93
C VAL A 41 -4.82 -10.99 -7.38
N HIS A 42 -5.74 -11.21 -8.32
CA HIS A 42 -5.40 -11.28 -9.75
C HIS A 42 -4.87 -9.93 -10.27
N MET A 43 -5.45 -8.81 -9.84
CA MET A 43 -4.95 -7.47 -10.18
C MET A 43 -3.51 -7.26 -9.72
N GLY A 44 -3.13 -7.70 -8.52
CA GLY A 44 -1.75 -7.64 -8.05
C GLY A 44 -0.80 -8.38 -9.00
N ARG A 45 -1.14 -9.61 -9.35
CA ARG A 45 -0.35 -10.43 -10.30
C ARG A 45 -0.26 -9.80 -11.70
N VAL A 46 -1.31 -9.15 -12.17
CA VAL A 46 -1.32 -8.45 -13.47
C VAL A 46 -0.37 -7.26 -13.43
N VAL A 47 -0.37 -6.48 -12.35
CA VAL A 47 0.54 -5.34 -12.17
C VAL A 47 2.00 -5.81 -12.16
N GLU A 48 2.33 -6.89 -11.45
CA GLU A 48 3.69 -7.44 -11.41
C GLU A 48 4.15 -7.89 -12.80
N ARG A 49 3.36 -8.72 -13.48
CA ARG A 49 3.67 -9.16 -14.85
C ARG A 49 3.79 -8.01 -15.84
N ALA A 50 2.97 -6.98 -15.70
CA ALA A 50 3.06 -5.79 -16.54
C ALA A 50 4.35 -5.00 -16.26
N ALA A 51 4.77 -4.91 -15.00
CA ALA A 51 6.00 -4.25 -14.60
C ALA A 51 7.26 -4.95 -15.13
N GLU A 52 7.25 -6.29 -15.17
CA GLU A 52 8.34 -7.11 -15.75
C GLU A 52 8.51 -6.93 -17.27
N ARG A 53 7.42 -6.60 -17.98
CA ARG A 53 7.42 -6.38 -19.43
C ARG A 53 7.82 -4.98 -19.86
N LEU A 54 8.01 -4.06 -18.89
CA LEU A 54 8.43 -2.68 -19.21
C LEU A 54 9.91 -2.66 -19.63
N PRO A 55 10.31 -1.80 -20.58
CA PRO A 55 11.69 -1.68 -21.04
C PRO A 55 12.59 -0.96 -20.01
N PHE A 56 12.12 -0.73 -18.81
CA PHE A 56 12.84 -0.09 -17.71
C PHE A 56 12.49 -0.75 -16.37
N HIS A 57 13.43 -0.71 -15.43
CA HIS A 57 13.18 -1.27 -14.10
C HIS A 57 12.10 -0.47 -13.34
N CYS A 58 11.00 -1.16 -13.03
CA CYS A 58 9.89 -0.60 -12.27
C CYS A 58 10.04 -1.00 -10.80
N LYS A 59 10.42 -0.06 -9.93
CA LYS A 59 10.60 -0.28 -8.48
C LYS A 59 9.26 -0.59 -7.77
N CYS A 60 9.35 -0.97 -6.48
CA CYS A 60 8.21 -1.34 -5.65
C CYS A 60 7.12 -0.25 -5.59
N LEU A 61 7.50 1.01 -5.41
CA LEU A 61 6.55 2.11 -5.24
C LEU A 61 5.63 2.35 -6.45
N PRO A 62 6.09 2.49 -7.71
CA PRO A 62 5.19 2.60 -8.85
C PRO A 62 4.25 1.39 -9.03
N ARG A 63 4.71 0.17 -8.71
CA ARG A 63 3.86 -1.04 -8.75
C ARG A 63 2.75 -0.96 -7.71
N ALA A 64 3.11 -0.63 -6.46
CA ALA A 64 2.17 -0.48 -5.35
C ALA A 64 1.16 0.63 -5.62
N MET A 65 1.58 1.79 -6.15
CA MET A 65 0.68 2.88 -6.54
C MET A 65 -0.30 2.47 -7.63
N ALA A 66 0.14 1.78 -8.65
CA ALA A 66 -0.72 1.31 -9.73
C ALA A 66 -1.84 0.40 -9.21
N LEU A 67 -1.50 -0.60 -8.38
CA LEU A 67 -2.49 -1.47 -7.76
C LEU A 67 -3.43 -0.70 -6.83
N HIS A 68 -2.89 0.18 -6.00
CA HIS A 68 -3.67 1.00 -5.06
C HIS A 68 -4.74 1.82 -5.80
N TRP A 69 -4.40 2.48 -6.92
CA TRP A 69 -5.37 3.21 -7.74
C TRP A 69 -6.37 2.30 -8.46
N MET A 70 -5.97 1.09 -8.87
CA MET A 70 -6.89 0.11 -9.47
C MET A 70 -7.93 -0.34 -8.44
N LEU A 71 -7.53 -0.60 -7.21
CA LEU A 71 -8.42 -0.95 -6.10
C LEU A 71 -9.38 0.21 -5.78
N ALA A 72 -8.85 1.43 -5.65
CA ALA A 72 -9.65 2.63 -5.37
C ALA A 72 -10.75 2.86 -6.42
N ARG A 73 -10.44 2.71 -7.72
CA ARG A 73 -11.42 2.82 -8.81
C ARG A 73 -12.53 1.78 -8.74
N ARG A 74 -12.32 0.69 -8.02
CA ARG A 74 -13.32 -0.37 -7.78
C ARG A 74 -14.02 -0.23 -6.43
N GLY A 75 -13.79 0.87 -5.71
CA GLY A 75 -14.34 1.08 -4.37
C GLY A 75 -13.75 0.13 -3.32
N ARG A 76 -12.57 -0.45 -3.58
CA ARG A 76 -11.87 -1.32 -2.63
C ARG A 76 -10.91 -0.50 -1.78
N ALA A 77 -11.04 -0.59 -0.46
CA ALA A 77 -10.21 0.14 0.50
C ALA A 77 -8.84 -0.54 0.70
N GLY A 78 -8.04 -0.62 -0.38
CA GLY A 78 -6.66 -1.10 -0.29
C GLY A 78 -5.78 -0.08 0.44
N CYS A 79 -4.87 -0.56 1.27
CA CYS A 79 -3.90 0.24 2.00
C CYS A 79 -2.53 0.17 1.32
N LEU A 80 -2.02 1.31 0.89
CA LEU A 80 -0.65 1.47 0.43
C LEU A 80 0.25 1.81 1.61
N ALA A 81 1.21 0.94 1.93
CA ALA A 81 2.18 1.14 2.97
C ALA A 81 3.54 1.55 2.41
N PHE A 82 4.17 2.52 3.06
CA PHE A 82 5.57 2.88 2.89
C PHE A 82 6.35 2.42 4.12
N ALA A 83 7.53 1.88 3.89
CA ALA A 83 8.36 1.38 4.96
C ALA A 83 9.84 1.60 4.69
N VAL A 84 10.64 1.53 5.74
CA VAL A 84 12.09 1.69 5.71
C VAL A 84 12.76 0.54 6.45
N LEU A 85 13.95 0.15 6.02
CA LEU A 85 14.78 -0.79 6.78
C LEU A 85 15.21 -0.19 8.13
N PRO A 86 15.42 -1.02 9.17
CA PRO A 86 16.09 -0.61 10.41
C PRO A 86 17.41 0.10 10.10
N GLU A 87 17.77 1.09 10.92
CA GLU A 87 18.96 1.92 10.69
C GLU A 87 20.24 1.09 10.48
N ALA A 88 20.42 0.03 11.25
CA ALA A 88 21.57 -0.89 11.14
C ALA A 88 21.66 -1.63 9.78
N ARG A 89 20.62 -1.59 8.96
CA ARG A 89 20.55 -2.26 7.64
C ARG A 89 20.36 -1.31 6.49
N ARG A 90 20.44 0.00 6.74
CA ARG A 90 20.35 1.05 5.71
C ARG A 90 21.70 1.25 5.02
N GLY A 91 21.65 1.88 3.85
CA GLY A 91 22.82 2.22 3.04
C GLY A 91 22.79 1.57 1.66
N THR A 92 21.64 1.04 1.26
CA THR A 92 21.41 0.46 -0.06
C THR A 92 20.34 1.24 -0.83
N VAL A 93 20.23 0.98 -2.12
CA VAL A 93 19.16 1.55 -2.96
C VAL A 93 17.76 1.04 -2.61
N ASP A 94 17.68 -0.01 -1.79
CA ASP A 94 16.46 -0.69 -1.38
C ASP A 94 16.08 -0.44 0.08
N ASP A 95 16.56 0.66 0.66
CA ASP A 95 16.26 1.05 2.04
C ASP A 95 14.77 1.37 2.25
N LEU A 96 14.09 1.81 1.19
CA LEU A 96 12.65 2.10 1.18
C LEU A 96 11.89 1.01 0.42
N HIS A 97 10.78 0.60 0.98
CA HIS A 97 9.86 -0.35 0.36
C HIS A 97 8.43 0.13 0.38
N ALA A 98 7.63 -0.37 -0.56
CA ALA A 98 6.21 -0.09 -0.63
C ALA A 98 5.43 -1.34 -1.02
N TRP A 99 4.31 -1.57 -0.35
CA TRP A 99 3.40 -2.66 -0.66
C TRP A 99 1.94 -2.22 -0.55
N VAL A 100 1.03 -3.04 -1.06
CA VAL A 100 -0.41 -2.85 -0.90
C VAL A 100 -0.99 -4.04 -0.17
N GLU A 101 -1.76 -3.74 0.86
CA GLU A 101 -2.53 -4.72 1.64
C GLU A 101 -4.03 -4.43 1.54
N LEU A 102 -4.83 -5.50 1.62
CA LEU A 102 -6.28 -5.45 1.68
C LEU A 102 -6.78 -6.56 2.60
N GLY A 103 -7.60 -6.21 3.59
CA GLY A 103 -8.14 -7.17 4.56
C GLY A 103 -7.06 -8.01 5.28
N GLY A 104 -5.93 -7.39 5.60
CA GLY A 104 -4.80 -8.04 6.28
C GLY A 104 -3.91 -8.91 5.39
N ARG A 105 -4.15 -8.96 4.07
CA ARG A 105 -3.33 -9.69 3.11
C ARG A 105 -2.55 -8.75 2.21
N ILE A 106 -1.25 -9.00 2.05
CA ILE A 106 -0.42 -8.30 1.06
C ILE A 106 -0.76 -8.83 -0.33
N LEU A 107 -1.09 -7.91 -1.25
CA LEU A 107 -1.45 -8.22 -2.64
C LEU A 107 -0.29 -8.01 -3.61
N ILE A 108 0.64 -7.12 -3.28
CA ILE A 108 1.85 -6.81 -4.05
C ILE A 108 2.93 -6.25 -3.13
N GLY A 109 4.18 -6.55 -3.42
CA GLY A 109 5.33 -6.06 -2.65
C GLY A 109 5.61 -6.86 -1.39
N GLU A 110 5.22 -8.14 -1.33
CA GLU A 110 5.58 -9.03 -0.23
C GLU A 110 7.11 -9.19 -0.12
N THR A 111 7.62 -9.17 1.12
CA THR A 111 9.06 -9.28 1.38
C THR A 111 9.31 -9.91 2.75
N GLU A 112 10.37 -10.68 2.86
CA GLU A 112 10.84 -11.26 4.13
C GLU A 112 11.74 -10.30 4.93
N ARG A 113 12.14 -9.16 4.33
CA ARG A 113 12.98 -8.18 5.01
C ARG A 113 12.20 -7.43 6.09
N PRO A 114 12.82 -7.10 7.23
CA PRO A 114 12.17 -6.46 8.37
C PRO A 114 11.98 -4.95 8.16
N TYR A 115 11.13 -4.57 7.23
CA TYR A 115 10.79 -3.16 7.03
C TYR A 115 9.85 -2.64 8.12
N HIS A 116 10.13 -1.42 8.61
CA HIS A 116 9.28 -0.71 9.54
C HIS A 116 8.35 0.25 8.78
N PRO A 117 7.03 0.13 8.90
CA PRO A 117 6.09 1.04 8.27
C PRO A 117 6.28 2.48 8.74
N LEU A 118 6.41 3.43 7.80
CA LEU A 118 6.50 4.87 8.04
C LEU A 118 5.15 5.56 7.88
N ALA A 119 4.41 5.19 6.86
CA ALA A 119 3.12 5.78 6.52
C ALA A 119 2.24 4.78 5.79
N ARG A 120 0.93 4.92 5.97
CA ARG A 120 -0.09 4.15 5.29
C ARG A 120 -1.12 5.08 4.68
N PHE A 121 -1.59 4.76 3.49
CA PHE A 121 -2.57 5.55 2.75
C PHE A 121 -3.71 4.67 2.28
N ALA A 122 -4.95 5.15 2.42
CA ALA A 122 -6.13 4.48 1.89
C ALA A 122 -7.08 5.46 1.21
N HIS A 123 -7.79 4.96 0.20
CA HIS A 123 -8.94 5.63 -0.40
C HIS A 123 -10.24 5.13 0.23
N GLY A 124 -11.19 6.04 0.41
CA GLY A 124 -12.53 5.72 0.89
C GLY A 124 -12.78 6.06 2.35
N PRO A 125 -14.04 5.96 2.80
CA PRO A 125 -14.38 6.22 4.18
C PRO A 125 -13.71 5.18 5.06
N LEU A 126 -12.98 5.65 6.07
CA LEU A 126 -12.48 4.81 7.14
C LEU A 126 -13.72 4.28 7.89
N HIS A 127 -14.16 3.08 7.57
CA HIS A 127 -15.09 2.37 8.42
C HIS A 127 -14.36 2.06 9.73
N HIS A 128 -14.45 2.98 10.67
CA HIS A 128 -14.17 2.68 12.07
C HIS A 128 -15.21 1.65 12.49
N SER A 129 -14.83 0.39 12.51
CA SER A 129 -15.66 -0.63 13.14
C SER A 129 -15.71 -0.31 14.65
N PRO A 130 -16.87 0.02 15.23
CA PRO A 130 -16.97 0.39 16.65
C PRO A 130 -16.87 -0.82 17.59
N ALA A 131 -16.26 -1.92 17.18
CA ALA A 131 -16.25 -3.18 17.90
C ALA A 131 -15.14 -3.36 18.95
N ALA A 132 -14.30 -2.33 19.21
CA ALA A 132 -13.17 -2.46 20.14
C ALA A 132 -13.32 -1.68 21.47
N VAL A 133 -14.47 -1.09 21.77
CA VAL A 133 -14.67 -0.29 23.01
C VAL A 133 -15.80 -0.87 23.88
N ARG A 134 -15.95 -2.18 23.97
CA ARG A 134 -16.79 -2.80 25.00
C ARG A 134 -16.06 -3.98 25.62
N ASN A 135 -15.24 -3.71 26.62
CA ASN A 135 -15.08 -4.52 27.83
C ASN A 135 -13.87 -4.07 28.66
N ILE A 136 -13.97 -2.90 29.29
CA ILE A 136 -13.25 -2.63 30.54
C ILE A 136 -14.23 -1.88 31.42
N ASN A 137 -15.12 -2.60 32.09
CA ASN A 137 -15.75 -2.23 33.35
C ASN A 137 -16.79 -3.30 33.66
N HIS A 138 -16.41 -4.29 34.46
CA HIS A 138 -17.25 -4.91 35.49
C HIS A 138 -16.46 -6.01 36.16
N THR A 139 -15.70 -5.67 37.17
CA THR A 139 -15.52 -6.51 38.36
C THR A 139 -15.30 -5.59 39.55
N ARG A 140 -16.38 -5.49 40.30
CA ARG A 140 -16.27 -5.23 41.74
C ARG A 140 -16.07 -6.55 42.44
#